data_1b5dfc2521da7dbe40163b0d3e1c8de9
#
_entry.id   1b5dfc2521da7dbe40163b0d3e1c8de9
#
_cell.length_a   1.000
_cell.length_b   1.000
_cell.length_c   1.000
_cell.angle_alpha   90.00
_cell.angle_beta   90.00
_cell.angle_gamma   90.00
#
_symmetry.space_group_name_H-M   'P 1'
#
loop_
_entity.id
_entity.type
_entity.pdbx_description
1 polymer ?
#
loop_
_entity_poly.entity_id
_entity_poly.type
_entity_poly.pdbx_seq_one_letter_code
_entity_poly.pdbx_strand_id
1 'polypeptide(L)'
;AAEKLGLHSGIPVIAGGGDGACASVGAGIGNNGDVYCSLGTTGWIACNMVTPVVDEARRVFNILSLDGEHSGVFGTVQCVGKAIAWAQRLFAPEGMAAFNQMAAETEAGSNGLIFLPYLEGERSPIFDEQARGVFFGIDSTHTRRHFARAVFEGVSCALSSVLNIMRE
;
A
#
# COMPACT_ATOMS: atom_id res chain seq x y z
N ALA A 1 -11.93 -1.81 38.80
CA ALA A 1 -12.36 -1.80 37.38
C ALA A 1 -12.99 -3.15 37.01
N ALA A 2 -12.33 -4.28 37.27
CA ALA A 2 -12.81 -5.62 36.88
C ALA A 2 -14.24 -5.92 37.39
N GLU A 3 -14.49 -5.65 38.67
CA GLU A 3 -15.80 -5.88 39.29
C GLU A 3 -16.92 -5.09 38.61
N LYS A 4 -16.67 -3.82 38.23
CA LYS A 4 -17.64 -2.97 37.50
C LYS A 4 -17.90 -3.44 36.08
N LEU A 5 -16.99 -4.21 35.50
CA LEU A 5 -17.06 -4.75 34.14
C LEU A 5 -17.50 -6.22 34.09
N GLY A 6 -17.79 -6.85 35.26
CA GLY A 6 -18.09 -8.25 35.36
C GLY A 6 -16.93 -9.18 35.00
N LEU A 7 -15.69 -8.71 35.13
CA LEU A 7 -14.47 -9.47 34.83
C LEU A 7 -13.82 -10.02 36.11
N HIS A 8 -13.04 -11.07 35.98
CA HIS A 8 -12.23 -11.58 37.08
C HIS A 8 -11.14 -10.58 37.48
N SER A 9 -10.96 -10.37 38.78
CA SER A 9 -9.84 -9.57 39.31
C SER A 9 -8.52 -10.28 38.98
N GLY A 10 -7.51 -9.51 38.57
CA GLY A 10 -6.18 -10.03 38.24
C GLY A 10 -6.00 -10.39 36.76
N ILE A 11 -6.98 -10.14 35.89
CA ILE A 11 -6.78 -10.27 34.44
C ILE A 11 -5.68 -9.29 34.01
N PRO A 12 -4.65 -9.74 33.28
CA PRO A 12 -3.61 -8.88 32.74
C PRO A 12 -4.23 -7.84 31.78
N VAL A 13 -3.92 -6.57 31.97
CA VAL A 13 -4.27 -5.51 31.05
C VAL A 13 -3.00 -5.08 30.35
N ILE A 14 -2.95 -5.30 29.05
CA ILE A 14 -1.80 -4.99 28.20
C ILE A 14 -2.08 -3.67 27.47
N ALA A 15 -1.16 -2.77 27.47
CA ALA A 15 -1.19 -1.60 26.59
C ALA A 15 -1.03 -2.07 25.17
N GLY A 16 -1.97 -1.74 24.31
CA GLY A 16 -1.88 -1.99 22.87
C GLY A 16 -0.99 -0.94 22.20
N GLY A 17 -0.83 -1.10 20.89
CA GLY A 17 -0.18 -0.12 20.02
C GLY A 17 -1.14 0.39 18.94
N GLY A 18 -0.68 1.33 18.13
CA GLY A 18 -1.37 1.73 16.92
C GLY A 18 -1.49 0.56 15.94
N ASP A 19 -2.50 0.58 15.10
CA ASP A 19 -2.80 -0.49 14.13
C ASP A 19 -1.61 -0.83 13.22
N GLY A 20 -0.87 0.18 12.74
CA GLY A 20 0.34 -0.03 11.92
C GLY A 20 1.45 -0.76 12.69
N ALA A 21 1.73 -0.38 13.94
CA ALA A 21 2.74 -1.06 14.76
C ALA A 21 2.31 -2.50 15.10
N CYS A 22 1.03 -2.71 15.43
CA CYS A 22 0.49 -4.06 15.67
C CYS A 22 0.53 -4.91 14.40
N ALA A 23 0.19 -4.34 13.24
CA ALA A 23 0.26 -5.04 11.97
C ALA A 23 1.70 -5.44 11.61
N SER A 24 2.69 -4.59 11.90
CA SER A 24 4.10 -4.90 11.69
C SER A 24 4.52 -6.14 12.48
N VAL A 25 4.23 -6.18 13.77
CA VAL A 25 4.53 -7.36 14.61
C VAL A 25 3.76 -8.59 14.13
N GLY A 26 2.48 -8.43 13.78
CA GLY A 26 1.67 -9.51 13.22
C GLY A 26 2.21 -10.06 11.89
N ALA A 27 2.89 -9.24 11.09
CA ALA A 27 3.60 -9.63 9.88
C ALA A 27 4.98 -10.26 10.16
N GLY A 28 5.40 -10.38 11.41
CA GLY A 28 6.69 -10.95 11.79
C GLY A 28 7.86 -9.96 11.71
N ILE A 29 7.58 -8.65 11.65
CA ILE A 29 8.61 -7.61 11.61
C ILE A 29 9.16 -7.39 13.02
N GLY A 30 10.44 -7.64 13.23
CA GLY A 30 11.09 -7.52 14.54
C GLY A 30 12.56 -7.09 14.46
N ASN A 31 13.20 -7.24 13.30
CA ASN A 31 14.61 -6.92 13.16
C ASN A 31 14.80 -5.65 12.32
N ASN A 32 15.99 -5.03 12.51
CA ASN A 32 16.39 -3.92 11.66
C ASN A 32 16.43 -4.33 10.18
N GLY A 33 15.77 -3.56 9.33
CA GLY A 33 15.69 -3.81 7.89
C GLY A 33 14.58 -4.78 7.46
N ASP A 34 13.81 -5.36 8.39
CA ASP A 34 12.63 -6.15 8.03
C ASP A 34 11.61 -5.26 7.32
N VAL A 35 11.06 -5.76 6.20
CA VAL A 35 10.12 -5.03 5.35
C VAL A 35 8.87 -5.87 5.10
N TYR A 36 7.71 -5.25 5.11
CA TYR A 36 6.48 -5.87 4.61
C TYR A 36 5.64 -4.91 3.78
N CYS A 37 4.77 -5.50 2.96
CA CYS A 37 3.78 -4.78 2.20
C CYS A 37 2.38 -5.19 2.65
N SER A 38 1.54 -4.22 2.94
CA SER A 38 0.12 -4.43 3.20
C SER A 38 -0.70 -3.99 2.00
N LEU A 39 -1.54 -4.90 1.49
CA LEU A 39 -2.37 -4.67 0.31
C LEU A 39 -3.85 -4.71 0.72
N GLY A 40 -4.41 -3.55 0.95
CA GLY A 40 -5.83 -3.34 1.22
C GLY A 40 -6.46 -2.38 0.23
N THR A 41 -7.51 -1.68 0.62
CA THR A 41 -8.11 -0.57 -0.15
C THR A 41 -7.06 0.49 -0.44
N THR A 42 -6.32 0.91 0.60
CA THR A 42 -5.01 1.55 0.54
C THR A 42 -3.94 0.48 0.65
N GLY A 43 -2.68 0.82 0.36
CA GLY A 43 -1.58 -0.08 0.64
C GLY A 43 -0.41 0.68 1.22
N TRP A 44 0.47 -0.02 1.95
CA TRP A 44 1.68 0.59 2.46
C TRP A 44 2.85 -0.38 2.41
N ILE A 45 4.02 0.19 2.31
CA ILE A 45 5.28 -0.46 2.63
C ILE A 45 5.68 0.01 4.03
N ALA A 46 6.12 -0.90 4.87
CA ALA A 46 6.69 -0.57 6.17
C ALA A 46 8.01 -1.31 6.37
N CYS A 47 8.97 -0.62 6.97
CA CYS A 47 10.29 -1.13 7.28
C CYS A 47 10.61 -0.86 8.75
N ASN A 48 11.20 -1.82 9.45
CA ASN A 48 11.67 -1.63 10.83
C ASN A 48 13.12 -1.18 10.84
N MET A 49 13.42 -0.05 11.48
CA MET A 49 14.75 0.57 11.47
C MET A 49 15.18 0.94 12.88
N VAL A 50 16.48 0.76 13.19
CA VAL A 50 17.07 1.24 14.45
C VAL A 50 17.01 2.78 14.54
N THR A 51 17.22 3.46 13.40
CA THR A 51 17.20 4.92 13.34
C THR A 51 16.01 5.38 12.51
N PRO A 52 15.24 6.38 12.98
CA PRO A 52 14.17 6.96 12.17
C PRO A 52 14.70 7.51 10.84
N VAL A 53 13.95 7.30 9.78
CA VAL A 53 14.24 7.90 8.47
C VAL A 53 13.66 9.31 8.43
N VAL A 54 14.51 10.31 8.21
CA VAL A 54 14.10 11.69 8.02
C VAL A 54 14.13 12.02 6.53
N ASP A 55 12.95 12.03 5.91
CA ASP A 55 12.80 12.44 4.52
C ASP A 55 12.35 13.90 4.45
N GLU A 56 13.19 14.78 3.90
CA GLU A 56 12.91 16.22 3.79
C GLU A 56 11.65 16.50 2.96
N ALA A 57 11.36 15.68 1.97
CA ALA A 57 10.14 15.77 1.17
C ALA A 57 8.91 15.18 1.87
N ARG A 58 9.07 14.63 3.08
CA ARG A 58 8.00 14.03 3.91
C ARG A 58 7.21 12.92 3.22
N ARG A 59 7.88 12.17 2.33
CA ARG A 59 7.25 11.09 1.54
C ARG A 59 7.00 9.83 2.36
N VAL A 60 7.64 9.70 3.52
CA VAL A 60 7.46 8.62 4.50
C VAL A 60 7.33 9.20 5.91
N PHE A 61 6.80 8.42 6.84
CA PHE A 61 6.66 8.82 8.24
C PHE A 61 7.08 7.69 9.18
N ASN A 62 7.41 8.04 10.41
CA ASN A 62 7.89 7.11 11.41
C ASN A 62 6.84 6.88 12.50
N ILE A 63 6.72 5.64 12.96
CA ILE A 63 5.95 5.23 14.14
C ILE A 63 6.88 4.44 15.04
N LEU A 64 6.88 4.69 16.34
CA LEU A 64 7.62 3.86 17.28
C LEU A 64 7.11 2.43 17.23
N SER A 65 8.02 1.47 17.08
CA SER A 65 7.70 0.04 17.09
C SER A 65 7.29 -0.41 18.51
N LEU A 66 6.57 -1.54 18.61
CA LEU A 66 6.06 -2.02 19.90
C LEU A 66 7.14 -2.48 20.86
N ASP A 67 8.36 -2.74 20.40
CA ASP A 67 9.53 -3.04 21.24
C ASP A 67 10.08 -1.81 21.96
N GLY A 68 9.69 -0.61 21.54
CA GLY A 68 10.18 0.66 22.11
C GLY A 68 11.61 1.03 21.68
N GLU A 69 12.25 0.25 20.84
CA GLU A 69 13.66 0.41 20.42
C GLU A 69 13.78 0.80 18.94
N HIS A 70 12.91 0.24 18.08
CA HIS A 70 12.93 0.49 16.65
C HIS A 70 11.90 1.54 16.22
N SER A 71 12.13 2.09 15.06
CA SER A 71 11.21 2.95 14.32
C SER A 71 10.61 2.19 13.15
N GLY A 72 9.31 2.06 13.11
CA GLY A 72 8.60 1.62 11.91
C GLY A 72 8.48 2.77 10.93
N VAL A 73 9.13 2.66 9.78
CA VAL A 73 9.05 3.64 8.68
C VAL A 73 7.95 3.22 7.73
N PHE A 74 7.01 4.10 7.45
CA PHE A 74 5.83 3.82 6.63
C PHE A 74 5.73 4.78 5.46
N GLY A 75 5.37 4.24 4.30
CA GLY A 75 4.88 5.02 3.17
C GLY A 75 3.61 4.41 2.61
N THR A 76 2.56 5.22 2.47
CA THR A 76 1.20 4.78 2.14
C THR A 76 0.80 5.25 0.76
N VAL A 77 0.39 4.32 -0.10
CA VAL A 77 -0.26 4.57 -1.39
C VAL A 77 -1.77 4.62 -1.19
N GLN A 78 -2.41 5.71 -1.60
CA GLN A 78 -3.82 5.99 -1.31
C GLN A 78 -4.78 5.02 -2.00
N CYS A 79 -4.50 4.64 -3.24
CA CYS A 79 -5.39 3.80 -4.03
C CYS A 79 -4.66 2.55 -4.54
N VAL A 80 -4.72 1.43 -3.80
CA VAL A 80 -4.20 0.12 -4.21
C VAL A 80 -5.36 -0.79 -4.62
N GLY A 81 -5.97 -1.51 -3.70
CA GLY A 81 -7.14 -2.34 -4.00
C GLY A 81 -8.33 -1.54 -4.51
N LYS A 82 -8.45 -0.27 -4.11
CA LYS A 82 -9.48 0.65 -4.60
C LYS A 82 -9.33 0.91 -6.10
N ALA A 83 -8.10 1.16 -6.57
CA ALA A 83 -7.83 1.38 -7.99
C ALA A 83 -8.10 0.11 -8.81
N ILE A 84 -7.68 -1.06 -8.29
CA ILE A 84 -7.95 -2.36 -8.92
C ILE A 84 -9.46 -2.62 -9.00
N ALA A 85 -10.20 -2.42 -7.90
CA ALA A 85 -11.65 -2.64 -7.88
C ALA A 85 -12.42 -1.65 -8.77
N TRP A 86 -11.96 -0.39 -8.84
CA TRP A 86 -12.50 0.61 -9.76
C TRP A 86 -12.32 0.19 -11.21
N ALA A 87 -11.10 -0.19 -11.60
CA ALA A 87 -10.79 -0.61 -12.96
C ALA A 87 -11.50 -1.91 -13.34
N GLN A 88 -11.60 -2.86 -12.41
CA GLN A 88 -12.35 -4.11 -12.63
C GLN A 88 -13.80 -3.83 -13.02
N ARG A 89 -14.49 -2.92 -12.36
CA ARG A 89 -15.89 -2.57 -12.70
C ARG A 89 -16.03 -1.98 -14.11
N LEU A 90 -15.00 -1.28 -14.60
CA LEU A 90 -15.00 -0.67 -15.92
C LEU A 90 -14.61 -1.65 -17.05
N PHE A 91 -13.57 -2.44 -16.82
CA PHE A 91 -12.94 -3.23 -17.87
C PHE A 91 -13.30 -4.72 -17.85
N ALA A 92 -13.76 -5.24 -16.71
CA ALA A 92 -14.19 -6.63 -16.54
C ALA A 92 -15.42 -6.71 -15.63
N PRO A 93 -16.61 -6.28 -16.10
CA PRO A 93 -17.85 -6.37 -15.33
C PRO A 93 -18.19 -7.81 -14.95
N GLU A 94 -17.63 -8.78 -15.63
CA GLU A 94 -17.73 -10.22 -15.35
C GLU A 94 -17.12 -10.61 -13.99
N GLY A 95 -16.26 -9.78 -13.41
CA GLY A 95 -15.72 -9.95 -12.07
C GLY A 95 -14.20 -9.96 -11.99
N MET A 96 -13.70 -10.04 -10.74
CA MET A 96 -12.27 -9.96 -10.45
C MET A 96 -11.45 -11.11 -11.07
N ALA A 97 -12.01 -12.30 -11.17
CA ALA A 97 -11.32 -13.43 -11.81
C ALA A 97 -11.01 -13.15 -13.28
N ALA A 98 -11.98 -12.58 -14.02
CA ALA A 98 -11.77 -12.19 -15.42
C ALA A 98 -10.75 -11.04 -15.54
N PHE A 99 -10.79 -10.06 -14.63
CA PHE A 99 -9.83 -8.96 -14.59
C PHE A 99 -8.40 -9.44 -14.36
N ASN A 100 -8.21 -10.34 -13.39
CA ASN A 100 -6.92 -10.96 -13.11
C ASN A 100 -6.39 -11.76 -14.29
N GLN A 101 -7.26 -12.54 -14.95
CA GLN A 101 -6.89 -13.32 -16.12
C GLN A 101 -6.44 -12.42 -17.28
N MET A 102 -7.19 -11.35 -17.56
CA MET A 102 -6.82 -10.36 -18.59
C MET A 102 -5.42 -9.79 -18.34
N ALA A 103 -5.13 -9.42 -17.10
CA ALA A 103 -3.82 -8.90 -16.73
C ALA A 103 -2.71 -9.95 -16.85
N ALA A 104 -2.98 -11.19 -16.44
CA ALA A 104 -2.00 -12.28 -16.49
C ALA A 104 -1.64 -12.70 -17.94
N GLU A 105 -2.60 -12.63 -18.85
CA GLU A 105 -2.42 -12.98 -20.26
C GLU A 105 -1.79 -11.84 -21.09
N THR A 106 -1.59 -10.66 -20.51
CA THR A 106 -1.01 -9.50 -21.19
C THR A 106 0.47 -9.39 -20.86
N GLU A 107 1.30 -9.14 -21.85
CA GLU A 107 2.74 -8.94 -21.64
C GLU A 107 3.04 -7.77 -20.72
N ALA A 108 4.16 -7.88 -19.99
CA ALA A 108 4.63 -6.83 -19.13
C ALA A 108 4.90 -5.53 -19.93
N GLY A 109 4.57 -4.39 -19.33
CA GLY A 109 4.63 -3.09 -19.97
C GLY A 109 3.37 -2.70 -20.72
N SER A 110 2.33 -3.55 -20.73
CA SER A 110 0.99 -3.24 -21.28
C SER A 110 0.99 -2.59 -22.66
N ASN A 111 1.93 -2.97 -23.53
CA ASN A 111 2.17 -2.33 -24.82
C ASN A 111 2.41 -0.79 -24.74
N GLY A 112 3.11 -0.34 -23.67
CA GLY A 112 3.38 1.08 -23.44
C GLY A 112 2.28 1.87 -22.73
N LEU A 113 1.19 1.24 -22.36
CA LEU A 113 0.13 1.87 -21.56
C LEU A 113 0.53 1.98 -20.09
N ILE A 114 0.59 3.18 -19.57
CA ILE A 114 0.94 3.47 -18.17
C ILE A 114 -0.30 3.91 -17.42
N PHE A 115 -0.47 3.44 -16.18
CA PHE A 115 -1.52 3.90 -15.27
C PHE A 115 -0.93 4.56 -14.02
N LEU A 116 -1.42 5.74 -13.68
CA LEU A 116 -1.15 6.41 -12.41
C LEU A 116 -2.36 6.20 -11.48
N PRO A 117 -2.21 5.52 -10.32
CA PRO A 117 -3.35 5.09 -9.50
C PRO A 117 -3.95 6.18 -8.60
N TYR A 118 -3.66 7.45 -8.82
CA TYR A 118 -3.97 8.57 -7.93
C TYR A 118 -5.44 9.02 -8.00
N LEU A 119 -6.39 8.09 -7.95
CA LEU A 119 -7.83 8.38 -8.16
C LEU A 119 -8.42 9.37 -7.15
N GLU A 120 -7.89 9.42 -5.93
CA GLU A 120 -8.39 10.25 -4.83
C GLU A 120 -7.26 11.03 -4.15
N GLY A 121 -6.38 11.59 -4.93
CA GLY A 121 -5.14 12.15 -4.43
C GLY A 121 -4.13 11.07 -4.10
N GLU A 122 -2.96 11.45 -3.64
CA GLU A 122 -1.92 10.54 -3.22
C GLU A 122 -1.21 11.04 -1.97
N ARG A 123 -0.77 10.09 -1.13
CA ARG A 123 0.12 10.31 0.01
C ARG A 123 1.56 10.11 -0.43
N SER A 124 2.13 8.94 -0.15
CA SER A 124 3.46 8.61 -0.63
C SER A 124 3.41 8.17 -2.10
N PRO A 125 4.31 8.61 -2.95
CA PRO A 125 5.48 9.43 -2.65
C PRO A 125 5.31 10.95 -2.90
N ILE A 126 4.15 11.44 -3.28
CA ILE A 126 4.00 12.81 -3.79
C ILE A 126 3.26 13.77 -2.86
N PHE A 127 2.45 13.28 -1.91
CA PHE A 127 1.63 14.07 -0.98
C PHE A 127 0.84 15.19 -1.66
N ASP A 128 0.04 14.82 -2.66
CA ASP A 128 -0.81 15.75 -3.40
C ASP A 128 -2.27 15.27 -3.40
N GLU A 129 -3.11 15.94 -2.65
CA GLU A 129 -4.56 15.65 -2.57
C GLU A 129 -5.30 15.96 -3.89
N GLN A 130 -4.71 16.77 -4.75
CA GLN A 130 -5.28 17.14 -6.05
C GLN A 130 -4.83 16.20 -7.18
N ALA A 131 -3.88 15.30 -6.94
CA ALA A 131 -3.47 14.30 -7.91
C ALA A 131 -4.68 13.45 -8.37
N ARG A 132 -4.70 13.09 -9.64
CA ARG A 132 -5.77 12.27 -10.22
C ARG A 132 -5.17 11.12 -11.03
N GLY A 133 -5.96 10.04 -11.15
CA GLY A 133 -5.60 8.89 -11.98
C GLY A 133 -5.46 9.26 -13.45
N VAL A 134 -4.49 8.66 -14.11
CA VAL A 134 -4.20 8.90 -15.53
C VAL A 134 -3.88 7.58 -16.21
N PHE A 135 -4.43 7.38 -17.41
CA PHE A 135 -3.87 6.44 -18.39
C PHE A 135 -3.09 7.25 -19.42
N PHE A 136 -1.82 6.95 -19.57
CA PHE A 136 -0.91 7.62 -20.49
C PHE A 136 -0.42 6.65 -21.56
N GLY A 137 -0.29 7.15 -22.80
CA GLY A 137 0.19 6.34 -23.92
C GLY A 137 -0.89 5.51 -24.62
N ILE A 138 -2.17 5.90 -24.50
CA ILE A 138 -3.27 5.19 -25.18
C ILE A 138 -3.15 5.36 -26.70
N ASP A 139 -3.26 4.25 -27.42
CA ASP A 139 -3.43 4.21 -28.86
C ASP A 139 -4.54 3.23 -29.29
N SER A 140 -4.79 3.11 -30.59
CA SER A 140 -5.88 2.30 -31.16
C SER A 140 -5.67 0.79 -31.05
N THR A 141 -4.50 0.32 -30.64
CA THR A 141 -4.19 -1.11 -30.47
C THR A 141 -4.54 -1.62 -29.07
N HIS A 142 -4.71 -0.71 -28.12
CA HIS A 142 -5.02 -1.08 -26.74
C HIS A 142 -6.42 -1.64 -26.58
N THR A 143 -6.51 -2.72 -25.80
CA THR A 143 -7.74 -3.43 -25.47
C THR A 143 -7.94 -3.47 -23.96
N ARG A 144 -9.10 -3.91 -23.46
CA ARG A 144 -9.39 -4.09 -22.03
C ARG A 144 -8.28 -4.84 -21.27
N ARG A 145 -7.59 -5.78 -21.92
CA ARG A 145 -6.49 -6.55 -21.30
C ARG A 145 -5.30 -5.67 -20.98
N HIS A 146 -4.93 -4.76 -21.87
CA HIS A 146 -3.85 -3.80 -21.63
C HIS A 146 -4.20 -2.86 -20.46
N PHE A 147 -5.44 -2.37 -20.38
CA PHE A 147 -5.89 -1.57 -19.24
C PHE A 147 -5.82 -2.35 -17.92
N ALA A 148 -6.27 -3.61 -17.91
CA ALA A 148 -6.17 -4.45 -16.72
C ALA A 148 -4.71 -4.62 -16.28
N ARG A 149 -3.80 -4.93 -17.20
CA ARG A 149 -2.38 -5.07 -16.93
C ARG A 149 -1.76 -3.78 -16.42
N ALA A 150 -1.99 -2.66 -17.09
CA ALA A 150 -1.47 -1.34 -16.73
C ALA A 150 -1.89 -0.94 -15.31
N VAL A 151 -3.10 -1.28 -14.88
CA VAL A 151 -3.57 -0.99 -13.51
C VAL A 151 -2.75 -1.74 -12.47
N PHE A 152 -2.50 -3.03 -12.63
CA PHE A 152 -1.64 -3.79 -11.71
C PHE A 152 -0.22 -3.28 -11.71
N GLU A 153 0.34 -2.95 -12.87
CA GLU A 153 1.69 -2.40 -12.99
C GLU A 153 1.80 -1.03 -12.35
N GLY A 154 0.84 -0.13 -12.61
CA GLY A 154 0.82 1.21 -12.02
C GLY A 154 0.75 1.19 -10.50
N VAL A 155 -0.11 0.34 -9.92
CA VAL A 155 -0.18 0.13 -8.46
C VAL A 155 1.15 -0.43 -7.92
N SER A 156 1.73 -1.41 -8.61
CA SER A 156 3.01 -2.01 -8.21
C SER A 156 4.16 -1.02 -8.29
N CYS A 157 4.19 -0.17 -9.32
CA CYS A 157 5.19 0.89 -9.46
C CYS A 157 5.05 1.95 -8.37
N ALA A 158 3.82 2.33 -7.99
CA ALA A 158 3.60 3.27 -6.89
C ALA A 158 4.15 2.72 -5.56
N LEU A 159 3.87 1.45 -5.24
CA LEU A 159 4.43 0.79 -4.06
C LEU A 159 5.97 0.67 -4.14
N SER A 160 6.50 0.31 -5.32
CA SER A 160 7.96 0.24 -5.53
C SER A 160 8.64 1.58 -5.33
N SER A 161 7.99 2.68 -5.71
CA SER A 161 8.52 4.04 -5.48
C SER A 161 8.67 4.33 -3.98
N VAL A 162 7.70 3.90 -3.15
CA VAL A 162 7.80 4.02 -1.69
C VAL A 162 8.98 3.22 -1.14
N LEU A 163 9.16 1.97 -1.60
CA LEU A 163 10.28 1.13 -1.18
C LEU A 163 11.63 1.74 -1.55
N ASN A 164 11.73 2.38 -2.71
CA ASN A 164 12.97 3.03 -3.13
C ASN A 164 13.33 4.22 -2.23
N ILE A 165 12.34 5.04 -1.82
CA ILE A 165 12.56 6.13 -0.85
C ILE A 165 13.11 5.60 0.48
N MET A 166 12.65 4.44 0.95
CA MET A 166 13.14 3.84 2.19
C MET A 166 14.57 3.29 2.08
N ARG A 167 15.10 3.15 0.88
CA ARG A 167 16.46 2.69 0.60
C ARG A 167 17.45 3.82 0.36
N GLU A 168 16.99 5.04 0.12
CA GLU A 168 17.79 6.26 0.01
C GLU A 168 18.38 6.66 1.37
#